data_4f579bc8919159a73994102e6468c310
#
_entry.id   4f579bc8919159a73994102e6468c310
#
_cell.length_a   1.000
_cell.length_b   1.000
_cell.length_c   1.000
_cell.angle_alpha   90.00
_cell.angle_beta   90.00
_cell.angle_gamma   90.00
#
_symmetry.space_group_name_H-M   'P 1'
#
loop_
_entity.id
_entity.type
_entity.pdbx_description
1 polymer ?
#
loop_
_entity_poly.entity_id
_entity_poly.type
_entity_poly.pdbx_seq_one_letter_code
_entity_poly.pdbx_strand_id
1 'polypeptide(L)'
;MNISDETLDVLKNFASINPNIVINPGQNIKTISEAKNIMASAEIVEDFPQEFGVYDLNEFLSVLSLVQPADLSFDDKFVTISSTGDNRSKIKYFFSEPEILTTPQKDINMPECEFGISITESVLDQIRKAAAVLGHSELV
;
A
#
# COMPACT_ATOMS: atom_id res chain seq x y z
N MET A 1 14.57 -9.75 -4.57
CA MET A 1 13.41 -9.90 -3.67
C MET A 1 12.13 -9.91 -4.49
N ASN A 2 11.30 -10.92 -4.36
CA ASN A 2 10.01 -10.99 -5.05
C ASN A 2 8.92 -10.42 -4.15
N ILE A 3 7.93 -9.77 -4.75
CA ILE A 3 6.75 -9.28 -4.02
C ILE A 3 5.62 -10.28 -4.23
N SER A 4 4.97 -10.68 -3.15
CA SER A 4 3.81 -11.58 -3.16
C SER A 4 2.55 -10.90 -3.70
N ASP A 5 1.61 -11.68 -4.20
CA ASP A 5 0.32 -11.16 -4.65
C ASP A 5 -0.44 -10.49 -3.50
N GLU A 6 -0.31 -11.01 -2.27
CA GLU A 6 -0.91 -10.43 -1.07
C GLU A 6 -0.38 -9.01 -0.81
N THR A 7 0.95 -8.82 -0.86
CA THR A 7 1.56 -7.50 -0.72
C THR A 7 1.19 -6.56 -1.87
N LEU A 8 1.11 -7.06 -3.11
CA LEU A 8 0.63 -6.27 -4.24
C LEU A 8 -0.81 -5.79 -4.03
N ASP A 9 -1.69 -6.60 -3.47
CA ASP A 9 -3.07 -6.22 -3.19
C ASP A 9 -3.18 -5.18 -2.07
N VAL A 10 -2.33 -5.28 -1.03
CA VAL A 10 -2.21 -4.23 0.00
C VAL A 10 -1.73 -2.92 -0.63
N LEU A 11 -0.69 -2.94 -1.45
CA LEU A 11 -0.18 -1.74 -2.12
C LEU A 11 -1.20 -1.10 -3.07
N LYS A 12 -2.00 -1.89 -3.80
CA LYS A 12 -3.12 -1.39 -4.61
C LYS A 12 -4.18 -0.70 -3.76
N ASN A 13 -4.50 -1.28 -2.61
CA ASN A 13 -5.44 -0.67 -1.66
C ASN A 13 -4.87 0.67 -1.13
N PHE A 14 -3.61 0.71 -0.76
CA PHE A 14 -2.94 1.93 -0.29
C PHE A 14 -2.88 3.01 -1.37
N ALA A 15 -2.66 2.64 -2.64
CA ALA A 15 -2.70 3.56 -3.77
C ALA A 15 -4.07 4.26 -3.93
N SER A 16 -5.15 3.62 -3.50
CA SER A 16 -6.48 4.23 -3.48
C SER A 16 -6.68 5.26 -2.36
N ILE A 17 -5.85 5.20 -1.31
CA ILE A 17 -5.85 6.14 -0.18
C ILE A 17 -4.93 7.32 -0.49
N ASN A 18 -3.71 7.03 -0.95
CA ASN A 18 -2.70 8.03 -1.32
C ASN A 18 -1.77 7.45 -2.40
N PRO A 19 -1.56 8.15 -3.52
CA PRO A 19 -0.58 7.73 -4.53
C PRO A 19 0.86 7.81 -4.02
N ASN A 20 1.14 8.66 -3.02
CA ASN A 20 2.46 8.74 -2.41
C ASN A 20 2.62 7.71 -1.29
N ILE A 21 3.79 7.09 -1.20
CA ILE A 21 4.13 6.24 -0.06
C ILE A 21 5.63 6.33 0.25
N VAL A 22 5.96 6.29 1.53
CA VAL A 22 7.32 5.99 2.02
C VAL A 22 7.28 4.62 2.67
N ILE A 23 8.10 3.73 2.16
CA ILE A 23 8.28 2.38 2.71
C ILE A 23 9.53 2.40 3.55
N ASN A 24 9.40 2.02 4.81
CA ASN A 24 10.50 1.90 5.75
C ASN A 24 11.07 0.48 5.74
N PRO A 25 12.33 0.29 6.22
CA PRO A 25 12.87 -1.05 6.40
C PRO A 25 11.97 -1.91 7.28
N GLY A 26 11.84 -3.19 6.94
CA GLY A 26 11.03 -4.15 7.68
C GLY A 26 9.76 -4.58 6.96
N GLN A 27 8.82 -5.12 7.70
CA GLN A 27 7.60 -5.75 7.21
C GLN A 27 6.33 -4.91 7.40
N ASN A 28 6.45 -3.71 7.95
CA ASN A 28 5.30 -2.87 8.25
C ASN A 28 5.23 -1.67 7.31
N ILE A 29 4.18 -1.63 6.51
CA ILE A 29 3.91 -0.51 5.59
C ILE A 29 2.73 0.31 6.08
N LYS A 30 2.80 1.63 5.87
CA LYS A 30 1.79 2.58 6.33
C LYS A 30 1.51 3.63 5.27
N THR A 31 0.27 4.10 5.23
CA THR A 31 -0.13 5.22 4.38
C THR A 31 -1.08 6.15 5.13
N ILE A 32 -1.17 7.38 4.67
CA ILE A 32 -2.12 8.38 5.15
C ILE A 32 -2.67 9.16 3.96
N SER A 33 -3.96 9.43 3.94
CA SER A 33 -4.57 10.25 2.90
C SER A 33 -4.02 11.69 2.91
N GLU A 34 -4.07 12.36 1.77
CA GLU A 34 -3.64 13.78 1.66
C GLU A 34 -4.38 14.69 2.65
N ALA A 35 -5.67 14.44 2.87
CA ALA A 35 -6.49 15.16 3.85
C ALA A 35 -6.18 14.76 5.32
N LYS A 36 -5.32 13.77 5.53
CA LYS A 36 -4.90 13.24 6.84
C LYS A 36 -6.06 12.74 7.72
N ASN A 37 -7.13 12.27 7.10
CA ASN A 37 -8.33 11.75 7.77
C ASN A 37 -8.47 10.23 7.67
N ILE A 38 -7.64 9.57 6.86
CA ILE A 38 -7.58 8.11 6.73
C ILE A 38 -6.11 7.70 6.89
N MET A 39 -5.85 6.80 7.80
CA MET A 39 -4.55 6.13 7.96
C MET A 39 -4.74 4.63 7.88
N ALA A 40 -3.85 3.95 7.18
CA ALA A 40 -3.83 2.50 7.11
C ALA A 40 -2.42 1.98 7.39
N SER A 41 -2.35 0.80 7.99
CA SER A 41 -1.11 0.05 8.21
C SER A 41 -1.35 -1.41 7.91
N ALA A 42 -0.32 -2.08 7.40
CA ALA A 42 -0.33 -3.51 7.15
C ALA A 42 1.02 -4.13 7.46
N GLU A 43 0.99 -5.34 8.00
CA GLU A 43 2.15 -6.20 8.10
C GLU A 43 2.18 -7.11 6.87
N ILE A 44 3.31 -7.14 6.18
CA ILE A 44 3.51 -7.88 4.93
C ILE A 44 4.54 -8.97 5.11
N VAL A 45 4.62 -9.88 4.14
CA VAL A 45 5.54 -11.03 4.20
C VAL A 45 6.99 -10.60 3.91
N GLU A 46 7.18 -9.64 3.02
CA GLU A 46 8.50 -9.18 2.59
C GLU A 46 9.12 -8.27 3.63
N ASP A 47 10.43 -8.42 3.79
CA ASP A 47 11.26 -7.55 4.63
C ASP A 47 12.01 -6.58 3.74
N PHE A 48 11.53 -5.34 3.67
CA PHE A 48 12.16 -4.30 2.86
C PHE A 48 13.51 -3.91 3.45
N PRO A 49 14.59 -3.84 2.62
CA PRO A 49 15.96 -3.68 3.12
C PRO A 49 16.29 -2.24 3.52
N GLN A 50 15.56 -1.26 3.03
CA GLN A 50 15.87 0.17 3.21
C GLN A 50 14.63 1.03 3.09
N GLU A 51 14.74 2.29 3.55
CA GLU A 51 13.73 3.32 3.31
C GLU A 51 13.77 3.78 1.84
N PHE A 52 12.60 3.93 1.23
CA PHE A 52 12.46 4.53 -0.08
C PHE A 52 11.09 5.16 -0.28
N GLY A 53 11.07 6.24 -1.04
CA GLY A 53 9.86 6.96 -1.41
C GLY A 53 9.38 6.60 -2.81
N VAL A 54 8.06 6.43 -2.96
CA VAL A 54 7.37 6.25 -4.24
C VAL A 54 6.39 7.40 -4.42
N TYR A 55 6.58 8.21 -5.46
CA TYR A 55 5.72 9.37 -5.75
C TYR A 55 4.37 8.94 -6.33
N ASP A 56 4.36 7.99 -7.25
CA ASP A 56 3.15 7.43 -7.84
C ASP A 56 3.14 5.91 -7.69
N LEU A 57 2.41 5.44 -6.68
CA LEU A 57 2.30 4.00 -6.39
C LEU A 57 1.56 3.24 -7.50
N ASN A 58 0.64 3.89 -8.22
CA ASN A 58 -0.02 3.26 -9.36
C ASN A 58 0.95 3.04 -10.54
N GLU A 59 1.84 4.01 -10.79
CA GLU A 59 2.92 3.86 -11.77
C GLU A 59 3.86 2.72 -11.37
N PHE A 60 4.30 2.70 -10.12
CA PHE A 60 5.18 1.66 -9.60
C PHE A 60 4.55 0.26 -9.73
N LEU A 61 3.29 0.10 -9.36
CA LEU A 61 2.54 -1.16 -9.50
C LEU A 61 2.38 -1.56 -10.98
N SER A 62 2.18 -0.58 -11.87
CA SER A 62 2.10 -0.83 -13.31
C SER A 62 3.43 -1.34 -13.85
N VAL A 63 4.55 -0.75 -13.41
CA VAL A 63 5.90 -1.22 -13.78
C VAL A 63 6.15 -2.64 -13.28
N LEU A 64 5.76 -2.96 -12.04
CA LEU A 64 5.85 -4.34 -11.51
C LEU A 64 5.05 -5.33 -12.35
N SER A 65 3.89 -4.92 -12.87
CA SER A 65 3.04 -5.78 -13.71
C SER A 65 3.61 -6.08 -15.10
N LEU A 66 4.47 -5.19 -15.62
CA LEU A 66 5.13 -5.38 -16.92
C LEU A 66 6.21 -6.47 -16.88
N VAL A 67 6.74 -6.75 -15.70
CA VAL A 67 7.88 -7.65 -15.50
C VAL A 67 7.48 -8.74 -14.53
N GLN A 68 6.74 -9.73 -15.00
CA GLN A 68 6.27 -10.86 -14.18
C GLN A 68 7.00 -12.15 -14.54
N PRO A 69 7.46 -12.95 -13.57
CA PRO A 69 7.59 -12.63 -12.15
C PRO A 69 8.71 -11.60 -11.91
N ALA A 70 8.43 -10.59 -11.11
CA ALA A 70 9.33 -9.48 -10.85
C ALA A 70 10.31 -9.82 -9.71
N ASP A 71 11.60 -9.62 -9.96
CA ASP A 71 12.64 -9.64 -8.94
C ASP A 71 13.20 -8.24 -8.73
N LEU A 72 13.17 -7.76 -7.50
CA LEU A 72 13.57 -6.42 -7.09
C LEU A 72 14.98 -6.47 -6.48
N SER A 73 15.86 -5.65 -7.02
CA SER A 73 17.20 -5.40 -6.49
C SER A 73 17.34 -3.93 -6.12
N PHE A 74 17.48 -3.65 -4.84
CA PHE A 74 17.53 -2.29 -4.29
C PHE A 74 18.93 -1.72 -4.37
N ASP A 75 18.99 -0.43 -4.72
CA ASP A 75 20.16 0.43 -4.70
C ASP A 75 19.79 1.70 -3.93
N ASP A 76 20.75 2.56 -3.61
CA ASP A 76 20.51 3.76 -2.78
C ASP A 76 19.46 4.71 -3.36
N LYS A 77 19.33 4.80 -4.68
CA LYS A 77 18.46 5.79 -5.35
C LYS A 77 17.40 5.20 -6.28
N PHE A 78 17.45 3.91 -6.51
CA PHE A 78 16.51 3.22 -7.41
C PHE A 78 16.38 1.76 -7.05
N VAL A 79 15.32 1.15 -7.52
CA VAL A 79 15.17 -0.31 -7.56
C VAL A 79 15.26 -0.80 -9.01
N THR A 80 16.03 -1.84 -9.22
CA THR A 80 16.05 -2.57 -10.49
C THR A 80 15.02 -3.67 -10.42
N ILE A 81 14.04 -3.62 -11.31
CA ILE A 81 12.99 -4.62 -11.48
C ILE A 81 13.37 -5.47 -12.69
N SER A 82 13.57 -6.75 -12.49
CA SER A 82 13.99 -7.68 -13.53
C SER A 82 13.10 -8.91 -13.58
N SER A 83 12.89 -9.45 -14.79
CA SER A 83 12.20 -10.73 -14.94
C SER A 83 13.13 -11.88 -14.62
N THR A 84 12.63 -12.87 -13.88
CA THR A 84 13.31 -14.14 -13.63
C THR A 84 13.13 -15.15 -14.77
N GLY A 85 12.31 -14.83 -15.81
CA GLY A 85 12.03 -15.67 -16.97
C GLY A 85 12.99 -15.43 -18.15
N ASP A 86 12.60 -15.98 -19.33
CA ASP A 86 13.38 -15.89 -20.58
C ASP A 86 13.51 -14.47 -21.14
N ASN A 87 12.57 -13.59 -20.81
CA ASN A 87 12.61 -12.16 -21.17
C ASN A 87 13.46 -11.40 -20.15
N ARG A 88 14.71 -11.13 -20.53
CA ARG A 88 15.68 -10.37 -19.70
C ARG A 88 15.39 -8.87 -19.67
N SER A 89 14.14 -8.49 -19.44
CA SER A 89 13.78 -7.09 -19.24
C SER A 89 14.27 -6.60 -17.89
N LYS A 90 14.88 -5.41 -17.89
CA LYS A 90 15.30 -4.72 -16.66
C LYS A 90 14.79 -3.29 -16.71
N ILE A 91 14.08 -2.89 -15.68
CA ILE A 91 13.56 -1.53 -15.52
C ILE A 91 14.18 -0.94 -14.25
N LYS A 92 14.68 0.28 -14.33
CA LYS A 92 15.10 1.03 -13.15
C LYS A 92 14.00 2.02 -12.78
N TYR A 93 13.50 1.89 -11.56
CA TYR A 93 12.54 2.82 -10.98
C TYR A 93 13.26 3.67 -9.93
N PHE A 94 13.31 4.99 -10.15
CA PHE A 94 13.99 5.93 -9.25
C PHE A 94 13.08 6.33 -8.10
N PHE A 95 13.67 6.36 -6.90
CA PHE A 95 12.97 6.77 -5.70
C PHE A 95 12.75 8.28 -5.66
N SER A 96 11.69 8.69 -4.99
CA SER A 96 11.45 10.09 -4.62
C SER A 96 12.00 10.35 -3.22
N GLU A 97 12.41 11.58 -2.99
CA GLU A 97 12.86 12.01 -1.67
C GLU A 97 11.68 11.92 -0.68
N PRO A 98 11.84 11.24 0.48
CA PRO A 98 10.76 11.06 1.45
C PRO A 98 10.16 12.37 1.96
N GLU A 99 10.95 13.44 2.02
CA GLU A 99 10.53 14.75 2.54
C GLU A 99 9.45 15.45 1.70
N ILE A 100 9.35 15.11 0.42
CA ILE A 100 8.32 15.67 -0.47
C ILE A 100 7.02 14.87 -0.48
N LEU A 101 7.01 13.71 0.17
CA LEU A 101 5.89 12.78 0.15
C LEU A 101 5.01 12.93 1.40
N THR A 102 3.71 12.75 1.21
CA THR A 102 2.76 12.72 2.33
C THR A 102 2.81 11.35 2.99
N THR A 103 3.34 11.29 4.21
CA THR A 103 3.52 10.06 4.97
C THR A 103 3.05 10.23 6.42
N PRO A 104 2.63 9.15 7.11
CA PRO A 104 2.28 9.21 8.52
C PRO A 104 3.49 9.63 9.36
N GLN A 105 3.36 10.73 10.10
CA GLN A 105 4.42 11.25 10.97
C GLN A 105 4.39 10.63 12.38
N LYS A 106 3.26 10.05 12.77
CA LYS A 106 3.05 9.45 14.09
C LYS A 106 2.13 8.25 13.96
N ASP A 107 2.34 7.28 14.83
CA ASP A 107 1.39 6.19 15.02
C ASP A 107 0.16 6.70 15.77
N ILE A 108 -1.02 6.25 15.35
CA ILE A 108 -2.26 6.53 16.06
C ILE A 108 -2.55 5.34 16.97
N ASN A 109 -2.56 5.59 18.26
CA ASN A 109 -3.04 4.63 19.23
C ASN A 109 -4.56 4.77 19.32
N MET A 110 -5.28 3.69 19.02
CA MET A 110 -6.73 3.65 19.25
C MET A 110 -7.02 3.74 20.74
N PRO A 111 -7.99 4.57 21.16
CA PRO A 111 -8.44 4.58 22.55
C PRO A 111 -9.07 3.24 22.92
N GLU A 112 -9.15 2.93 24.21
CA GLU A 112 -9.92 1.78 24.68
C GLU A 112 -11.36 1.89 24.18
N CYS A 113 -11.83 0.84 23.49
CA CYS A 113 -13.19 0.77 23.01
C CYS A 113 -14.07 0.10 24.08
N GLU A 114 -15.23 0.68 24.35
CA GLU A 114 -16.19 0.12 25.33
C GLU A 114 -16.78 -1.22 24.84
N PHE A 115 -16.85 -1.41 23.52
CA PHE A 115 -17.30 -2.67 22.90
C PHE A 115 -16.64 -2.88 21.55
N GLY A 116 -16.63 -4.11 21.08
CA GLY A 116 -16.15 -4.50 19.75
C GLY A 116 -17.17 -5.38 19.04
N ILE A 117 -17.28 -5.23 17.74
CA ILE A 117 -18.12 -6.07 16.89
C ILE A 117 -17.27 -6.70 15.78
N SER A 118 -17.62 -7.91 15.39
CA SER A 118 -17.05 -8.57 14.22
C SER A 118 -18.12 -8.76 13.17
N ILE A 119 -17.86 -8.27 11.97
CA ILE A 119 -18.76 -8.43 10.83
C ILE A 119 -18.02 -9.14 9.69
N THR A 120 -18.75 -9.95 8.91
CA THR A 120 -18.21 -10.57 7.71
C THR A 120 -18.26 -9.59 6.53
N GLU A 121 -17.46 -9.82 5.51
CA GLU A 121 -17.47 -9.05 4.26
C GLU A 121 -18.88 -9.03 3.64
N SER A 122 -19.57 -10.18 3.62
CA SER A 122 -20.95 -10.28 3.12
C SER A 122 -21.92 -9.37 3.85
N VAL A 123 -21.81 -9.28 5.17
CA VAL A 123 -22.66 -8.38 5.99
C VAL A 123 -22.32 -6.93 5.69
N LEU A 124 -21.05 -6.59 5.59
CA LEU A 124 -20.61 -5.24 5.23
C LEU A 124 -21.16 -4.81 3.86
N ASP A 125 -21.09 -5.69 2.86
CA ASP A 125 -21.63 -5.42 1.52
C ASP A 125 -23.15 -5.23 1.53
N GLN A 126 -23.90 -6.00 2.33
CA GLN A 126 -25.32 -5.80 2.50
C GLN A 126 -25.64 -4.44 3.11
N ILE A 127 -24.90 -4.05 4.15
CA ILE A 127 -25.05 -2.74 4.78
C ILE A 127 -24.78 -1.61 3.77
N ARG A 128 -23.68 -1.70 3.02
CA ARG A 128 -23.34 -0.71 1.98
C ARG A 128 -24.40 -0.59 0.91
N LYS A 129 -24.97 -1.70 0.42
CA LYS A 129 -26.05 -1.71 -0.56
C LYS A 129 -27.33 -1.09 0.00
N ALA A 130 -27.71 -1.43 1.24
CA ALA A 130 -28.87 -0.85 1.91
C ALA A 130 -28.68 0.66 2.11
N ALA A 131 -27.53 1.11 2.58
CA ALA A 131 -27.22 2.53 2.75
C ALA A 131 -27.34 3.30 1.43
N ALA A 132 -26.82 2.75 0.33
CA ALA A 132 -26.90 3.36 -1.00
C ALA A 132 -28.35 3.49 -1.50
N VAL A 133 -29.18 2.46 -1.31
CA VAL A 133 -30.60 2.48 -1.71
C VAL A 133 -31.40 3.49 -0.89
N LEU A 134 -31.13 3.60 0.42
CA LEU A 134 -31.84 4.47 1.34
C LEU A 134 -31.29 5.89 1.41
N GLY A 135 -30.15 6.16 0.78
CA GLY A 135 -29.47 7.45 0.82
C GLY A 135 -28.88 7.80 2.19
N HIS A 136 -28.53 6.79 2.99
CA HIS A 136 -27.89 6.99 4.30
C HIS A 136 -26.36 6.91 4.19
N SER A 137 -25.68 7.76 4.94
CA SER A 137 -24.20 7.82 5.04
C SER A 137 -23.67 7.40 6.40
N GLU A 138 -24.54 7.18 7.37
CA GLU A 138 -24.20 6.82 8.74
C GLU A 138 -24.71 5.44 9.11
N LEU A 139 -23.89 4.70 9.85
CA LEU A 139 -24.20 3.42 10.45
C LEU A 139 -24.33 3.62 11.96
N VAL A 140 -25.48 3.28 12.51
CA VAL A 140 -25.81 3.39 13.94
C VAL A 140 -26.07 2.01 14.52
#